data_c1c4184c690f1104ca36b548734317b6
#
_entry.id   c1c4184c690f1104ca36b548734317b6
#
_cell.length_a   1.000
_cell.length_b   1.000
_cell.length_c   1.000
_cell.angle_alpha   90.00
_cell.angle_beta   90.00
_cell.angle_gamma   90.00
#
_symmetry.space_group_name_H-M   'P 1'
#
loop_
_entity.id
_entity.type
_entity.pdbx_description
1 polymer ?
#
loop_
_entity_poly.entity_id
_entity_poly.type
_entity_poly.pdbx_seq_one_letter_code
_entity_poly.pdbx_strand_id
1 'polypeptide(L)'
;MQYRLPVWMGIAAVVLAACASLQPVETGQKLIGGPQSTVRDTFGAPTETYQLANGTQRWIYSKQPYGFEVYAADFDASGKLASFRQMLTEKEIYEARPGVWTKRDIAERFGMPREPVQYYSLMKREAWSYRMYVAGYQPAHFSAYFDDAGVLDRTMIIVDSRGGDRSRAK
;
A
#
# COMPACT_ATOMS: atom_id res chain seq x y z
N MET A 1 -42.08 5.64 32.04
CA MET A 1 -41.72 4.43 31.26
C MET A 1 -40.40 4.71 30.60
N GLN A 2 -39.28 4.23 31.20
CA GLN A 2 -37.93 4.51 30.67
C GLN A 2 -37.52 3.29 29.82
N TYR A 3 -37.36 3.51 28.52
CA TYR A 3 -36.81 2.48 27.59
C TYR A 3 -35.31 2.40 27.78
N ARG A 4 -34.84 1.31 28.40
CA ARG A 4 -33.42 0.96 28.41
C ARG A 4 -33.07 0.35 27.04
N LEU A 5 -32.37 1.12 26.19
CA LEU A 5 -31.79 0.61 24.94
C LEU A 5 -30.71 -0.45 25.28
N PRO A 6 -30.71 -1.61 24.60
CA PRO A 6 -29.75 -2.65 24.90
C PRO A 6 -28.35 -2.26 24.44
N VAL A 7 -27.39 -2.26 25.35
CA VAL A 7 -25.95 -2.01 25.16
C VAL A 7 -25.29 -3.02 24.20
N TRP A 8 -26.00 -4.03 23.77
CA TRP A 8 -25.47 -5.15 22.97
C TRP A 8 -25.23 -4.84 21.48
N MET A 9 -25.82 -3.75 20.94
CA MET A 9 -25.67 -3.41 19.52
C MET A 9 -24.35 -2.73 19.17
N GLY A 10 -23.62 -2.20 20.16
CA GLY A 10 -22.33 -1.53 19.93
C GLY A 10 -21.12 -2.48 19.80
N ILE A 11 -21.21 -3.68 20.38
CA ILE A 11 -20.07 -4.62 20.44
C ILE A 11 -19.87 -5.35 19.11
N ALA A 12 -20.94 -5.64 18.36
CA ALA A 12 -20.85 -6.36 17.08
C ALA A 12 -20.13 -5.57 15.98
N ALA A 13 -20.27 -4.24 15.95
CA ALA A 13 -19.63 -3.39 14.94
C ALA A 13 -18.13 -3.25 15.15
N VAL A 14 -17.65 -3.29 16.40
CA VAL A 14 -16.22 -3.19 16.74
C VAL A 14 -15.45 -4.47 16.36
N VAL A 15 -16.10 -5.64 16.48
CA VAL A 15 -15.46 -6.94 16.16
C VAL A 15 -15.23 -7.11 14.65
N LEU A 16 -16.12 -6.58 13.79
CA LEU A 16 -15.98 -6.66 12.33
C LEU A 16 -14.81 -5.79 11.81
N ALA A 17 -14.59 -4.62 12.41
CA ALA A 17 -13.47 -3.75 12.05
C ALA A 17 -12.10 -4.35 12.45
N ALA A 18 -12.03 -5.14 13.53
CA ALA A 18 -10.80 -5.80 13.97
C ALA A 18 -10.36 -6.93 13.02
N CYS A 19 -11.29 -7.68 12.43
CA CYS A 19 -10.96 -8.76 11.47
C CYS A 19 -10.38 -8.21 10.15
N ALA A 20 -10.84 -7.07 9.68
CA ALA A 20 -10.33 -6.44 8.45
C ALA A 20 -8.85 -6.04 8.55
N SER A 21 -8.38 -5.71 9.76
CA SER A 21 -6.98 -5.32 9.99
C SER A 21 -6.01 -6.50 10.04
N LEU A 22 -6.49 -7.72 10.34
CA LEU A 22 -5.64 -8.91 10.48
C LEU A 22 -5.37 -9.61 9.15
N GLN A 23 -6.34 -9.59 8.23
CA GLN A 23 -6.25 -10.25 6.91
C GLN A 23 -6.84 -9.33 5.81
N PRO A 24 -6.20 -8.20 5.51
CA PRO A 24 -6.79 -7.19 4.62
C PRO A 24 -7.06 -7.71 3.21
N VAL A 25 -6.16 -8.54 2.66
CA VAL A 25 -6.32 -9.08 1.30
C VAL A 25 -7.51 -10.03 1.22
N GLU A 26 -7.63 -10.97 2.15
CA GLU A 26 -8.76 -11.91 2.18
C GLU A 26 -10.09 -11.19 2.39
N THR A 27 -10.10 -10.19 3.29
CA THR A 27 -11.29 -9.36 3.54
C THR A 27 -11.66 -8.59 2.29
N GLY A 28 -10.69 -7.96 1.61
CA GLY A 28 -10.93 -7.21 0.38
C GLY A 28 -11.41 -8.09 -0.78
N GLN A 29 -10.87 -9.30 -0.90
CA GLN A 29 -11.30 -10.25 -1.93
C GLN A 29 -12.76 -10.67 -1.78
N LYS A 30 -13.28 -10.78 -0.54
CA LYS A 30 -14.71 -11.05 -0.28
C LYS A 30 -15.64 -9.90 -0.68
N LEU A 31 -15.09 -8.70 -0.90
CA LEU A 31 -15.85 -7.51 -1.32
C LEU A 31 -15.86 -7.32 -2.86
N ILE A 32 -15.19 -8.17 -3.62
CA ILE A 32 -15.17 -8.07 -5.09
C ILE A 32 -16.60 -8.09 -5.64
N GLY A 33 -16.88 -7.18 -6.59
CA GLY A 33 -18.21 -6.92 -7.14
C GLY A 33 -19.06 -5.97 -6.31
N GLY A 34 -18.66 -5.64 -5.08
CA GLY A 34 -19.32 -4.68 -4.22
C GLY A 34 -19.00 -3.21 -4.57
N PRO A 35 -19.83 -2.26 -4.11
CA PRO A 35 -19.64 -0.83 -4.37
C PRO A 35 -18.53 -0.23 -3.51
N GLN A 36 -18.04 0.94 -3.91
CA GLN A 36 -17.02 1.71 -3.18
C GLN A 36 -17.39 2.00 -1.72
N SER A 37 -18.68 2.20 -1.42
CA SER A 37 -19.16 2.43 -0.05
C SER A 37 -18.80 1.27 0.87
N THR A 38 -19.01 0.02 0.44
CA THR A 38 -18.68 -1.17 1.23
C THR A 38 -17.18 -1.27 1.52
N VAL A 39 -16.34 -0.93 0.53
CA VAL A 39 -14.87 -0.92 0.73
C VAL A 39 -14.47 0.17 1.73
N ARG A 40 -15.07 1.36 1.63
CA ARG A 40 -14.84 2.46 2.57
C ARG A 40 -15.32 2.15 3.98
N ASP A 41 -16.49 1.52 4.13
CA ASP A 41 -17.03 1.12 5.43
C ASP A 41 -16.14 0.06 6.10
N THR A 42 -15.48 -0.79 5.30
CA THR A 42 -14.60 -1.86 5.79
C THR A 42 -13.19 -1.39 6.12
N PHE A 43 -12.57 -0.58 5.24
CA PHE A 43 -11.16 -0.18 5.34
C PHE A 43 -10.95 1.29 5.71
N GLY A 44 -12.02 2.07 5.80
CA GLY A 44 -11.95 3.51 6.01
C GLY A 44 -11.69 4.29 4.71
N ALA A 45 -11.34 5.56 4.86
CA ALA A 45 -10.96 6.40 3.73
C ALA A 45 -9.61 5.95 3.16
N PRO A 46 -9.46 5.89 1.81
CA PRO A 46 -8.16 5.61 1.21
C PRO A 46 -7.16 6.74 1.50
N THR A 47 -5.88 6.41 1.54
CA THR A 47 -4.81 7.41 1.69
C THR A 47 -4.65 8.25 0.44
N GLU A 48 -4.93 7.67 -0.73
CA GLU A 48 -4.83 8.31 -2.03
C GLU A 48 -5.82 7.68 -3.02
N THR A 49 -6.19 8.44 -4.05
CA THR A 49 -7.05 7.97 -5.14
C THR A 49 -6.47 8.38 -6.48
N TYR A 50 -6.47 7.44 -7.43
CA TYR A 50 -5.97 7.66 -8.79
C TYR A 50 -7.01 7.26 -9.83
N GLN A 51 -7.09 8.04 -10.90
CA GLN A 51 -7.78 7.67 -12.12
C GLN A 51 -6.73 7.10 -13.08
N LEU A 52 -6.82 5.81 -13.40
CA LEU A 52 -5.88 5.13 -14.27
C LEU A 52 -6.21 5.38 -15.75
N ALA A 53 -5.21 5.23 -16.62
CA ALA A 53 -5.34 5.48 -18.06
C ALA A 53 -6.40 4.59 -18.76
N ASN A 54 -6.70 3.42 -18.20
CA ASN A 54 -7.73 2.50 -18.69
C ASN A 54 -9.15 2.86 -18.22
N GLY A 55 -9.36 4.01 -17.58
CA GLY A 55 -10.66 4.45 -17.07
C GLY A 55 -11.08 3.81 -15.74
N THR A 56 -10.26 2.96 -15.13
CA THR A 56 -10.51 2.40 -13.80
C THR A 56 -10.03 3.36 -12.72
N GLN A 57 -10.67 3.30 -11.53
CA GLN A 57 -10.25 4.06 -10.36
C GLN A 57 -9.48 3.16 -9.39
N ARG A 58 -8.35 3.64 -8.89
CA ARG A 58 -7.56 2.98 -7.86
C ARG A 58 -7.59 3.75 -6.56
N TRP A 59 -7.88 3.06 -5.47
CA TRP A 59 -7.72 3.54 -4.12
C TRP A 59 -6.51 2.89 -3.46
N ILE A 60 -5.64 3.70 -2.87
CA ILE A 60 -4.46 3.23 -2.14
C ILE A 60 -4.75 3.31 -0.64
N TYR A 61 -4.38 2.24 0.06
CA TYR A 61 -4.40 2.13 1.51
C TYR A 61 -2.97 1.86 1.99
N SER A 62 -2.23 2.94 2.25
CA SER A 62 -0.84 2.86 2.69
C SER A 62 -0.73 2.72 4.20
N LYS A 63 0.08 1.77 4.68
CA LYS A 63 0.49 1.64 6.07
C LYS A 63 1.82 2.36 6.36
N GLN A 64 2.43 2.93 5.32
CA GLN A 64 3.68 3.69 5.44
C GLN A 64 3.51 4.96 6.30
N PRO A 65 4.55 5.44 6.98
CA PRO A 65 5.92 4.88 7.08
C PRO A 65 6.08 3.83 8.20
N TYR A 66 5.05 3.58 9.01
CA TYR A 66 5.15 2.72 10.19
C TYR A 66 4.93 1.23 9.88
N GLY A 67 4.10 0.93 8.86
CA GLY A 67 3.88 -0.42 8.35
C GLY A 67 4.74 -0.73 7.12
N PHE A 68 4.56 -1.93 6.59
CA PHE A 68 5.34 -2.48 5.47
C PHE A 68 4.48 -2.74 4.23
N GLU A 69 3.20 -2.45 4.32
CA GLU A 69 2.24 -2.79 3.28
C GLU A 69 1.62 -1.55 2.64
N VAL A 70 1.26 -1.72 1.38
CA VAL A 70 0.39 -0.82 0.62
C VAL A 70 -0.61 -1.67 -0.13
N TYR A 71 -1.89 -1.44 0.11
CA TYR A 71 -2.97 -2.16 -0.59
C TYR A 71 -3.56 -1.27 -1.67
N ALA A 72 -3.98 -1.88 -2.77
CA ALA A 72 -4.75 -1.22 -3.80
C ALA A 72 -6.12 -1.89 -3.95
N ALA A 73 -7.17 -1.06 -3.99
CA ALA A 73 -8.51 -1.43 -4.41
C ALA A 73 -8.75 -0.82 -5.78
N ASP A 74 -8.91 -1.66 -6.80
CA ASP A 74 -9.21 -1.21 -8.17
C ASP A 74 -10.70 -1.36 -8.44
N PHE A 75 -11.32 -0.28 -8.93
CA PHE A 75 -12.74 -0.23 -9.26
C PHE A 75 -12.92 -0.11 -10.76
N ASP A 76 -13.87 -0.85 -11.29
CA ASP A 76 -14.27 -0.77 -12.70
C ASP A 76 -15.02 0.55 -13.01
N ALA A 77 -15.36 0.75 -14.27
CA ALA A 77 -16.08 1.94 -14.71
C ALA A 77 -17.50 2.10 -14.10
N SER A 78 -18.07 1.02 -13.55
CA SER A 78 -19.34 1.05 -12.83
C SER A 78 -19.18 1.35 -11.32
N GLY A 79 -17.95 1.53 -10.84
CA GLY A 79 -17.62 1.78 -9.44
C GLY A 79 -17.66 0.51 -8.56
N LYS A 80 -17.63 -0.68 -9.16
CA LYS A 80 -17.55 -1.94 -8.43
C LYS A 80 -16.10 -2.38 -8.24
N LEU A 81 -15.80 -2.94 -7.07
CA LEU A 81 -14.48 -3.47 -6.76
C LEU A 81 -14.13 -4.63 -7.70
N ALA A 82 -13.12 -4.44 -8.53
CA ALA A 82 -12.59 -5.45 -9.45
C ALA A 82 -11.44 -6.26 -8.84
N SER A 83 -10.60 -5.61 -8.00
CA SER A 83 -9.50 -6.29 -7.31
C SER A 83 -9.14 -5.60 -6.01
N PHE A 84 -8.63 -6.39 -5.05
CA PHE A 84 -8.00 -5.89 -3.82
C PHE A 84 -6.72 -6.70 -3.57
N ARG A 85 -5.56 -6.03 -3.46
CA ARG A 85 -4.26 -6.72 -3.36
C ARG A 85 -3.20 -5.88 -2.67
N GLN A 86 -2.20 -6.58 -2.11
CA GLN A 86 -0.98 -5.97 -1.58
C GLN A 86 -0.05 -5.61 -2.73
N MET A 87 0.45 -4.36 -2.75
CA MET A 87 1.24 -3.81 -3.86
C MET A 87 2.75 -3.79 -3.58
N LEU A 88 3.19 -3.60 -2.33
CA LEU A 88 4.61 -3.64 -1.99
C LEU A 88 5.09 -5.09 -1.86
N THR A 89 5.14 -5.78 -2.98
CA THR A 89 5.68 -7.14 -3.11
C THR A 89 6.79 -7.16 -4.15
N GLU A 90 7.71 -8.12 -4.04
CA GLU A 90 8.78 -8.31 -5.02
C GLU A 90 8.22 -8.45 -6.43
N LYS A 91 7.11 -9.21 -6.59
CA LYS A 91 6.43 -9.38 -7.87
C LYS A 91 6.03 -8.05 -8.50
N GLU A 92 5.37 -7.19 -7.74
CA GLU A 92 4.88 -5.90 -8.24
C GLU A 92 6.03 -4.91 -8.53
N ILE A 93 7.12 -5.01 -7.76
CA ILE A 93 8.33 -4.19 -7.95
C ILE A 93 9.08 -4.62 -9.22
N TYR A 94 9.16 -5.91 -9.51
CA TYR A 94 9.83 -6.41 -10.73
C TYR A 94 9.09 -6.08 -12.03
N GLU A 95 7.83 -5.65 -11.95
CA GLU A 95 7.12 -5.08 -13.10
C GLU A 95 7.58 -3.66 -13.47
N ALA A 96 8.35 -2.99 -12.59
CA ALA A 96 8.86 -1.65 -12.85
C ALA A 96 9.78 -1.64 -14.08
N ARG A 97 9.60 -0.64 -14.95
CA ARG A 97 10.34 -0.52 -16.21
C ARG A 97 11.21 0.74 -16.21
N PRO A 98 12.51 0.62 -15.87
CA PRO A 98 13.45 1.73 -16.00
C PRO A 98 13.46 2.32 -17.41
N GLY A 99 13.62 3.63 -17.52
CA GLY A 99 13.57 4.37 -18.77
C GLY A 99 12.15 4.58 -19.36
N VAL A 100 11.11 3.98 -18.74
CA VAL A 100 9.73 4.06 -19.22
C VAL A 100 8.81 4.64 -18.15
N TRP A 101 8.83 4.07 -16.94
CA TRP A 101 7.98 4.53 -15.85
C TRP A 101 8.43 5.89 -15.33
N THR A 102 7.46 6.65 -14.85
CA THR A 102 7.64 7.96 -14.24
C THR A 102 7.32 7.92 -12.75
N LYS A 103 7.54 9.01 -12.04
CA LYS A 103 7.06 9.21 -10.67
C LYS A 103 5.57 8.93 -10.53
N ARG A 104 4.78 9.28 -11.56
CA ARG A 104 3.35 9.04 -11.57
C ARG A 104 3.03 7.54 -11.59
N ASP A 105 3.72 6.75 -12.42
CA ASP A 105 3.51 5.31 -12.48
C ASP A 105 3.85 4.63 -11.15
N ILE A 106 4.92 5.07 -10.48
CA ILE A 106 5.29 4.59 -9.14
C ILE A 106 4.22 5.01 -8.10
N ALA A 107 3.74 6.26 -8.14
CA ALA A 107 2.71 6.72 -7.22
C ALA A 107 1.38 5.99 -7.43
N GLU A 108 0.94 5.80 -8.68
CA GLU A 108 -0.27 5.04 -8.99
C GLU A 108 -0.19 3.57 -8.53
N ARG A 109 1.03 3.01 -8.44
CA ARG A 109 1.24 1.62 -8.05
C ARG A 109 1.44 1.45 -6.54
N PHE A 110 2.29 2.27 -5.93
CA PHE A 110 2.73 2.11 -4.54
C PHE A 110 2.29 3.25 -3.61
N GLY A 111 1.60 4.26 -4.15
CA GLY A 111 1.31 5.51 -3.45
C GLY A 111 2.51 6.45 -3.39
N MET A 112 2.28 7.67 -2.93
CA MET A 112 3.36 8.63 -2.66
C MET A 112 4.24 8.15 -1.50
N PRO A 113 5.56 8.39 -1.54
CA PRO A 113 6.43 8.03 -0.44
C PRO A 113 6.01 8.77 0.84
N ARG A 114 6.04 8.07 1.98
CA ARG A 114 5.78 8.65 3.31
C ARG A 114 7.06 8.88 4.09
N GLU A 115 8.18 8.35 3.61
CA GLU A 115 9.52 8.70 4.06
C GLU A 115 10.00 9.96 3.33
N PRO A 116 10.95 10.73 3.92
CA PRO A 116 11.51 11.90 3.26
C PRO A 116 12.15 11.53 1.93
N VAL A 117 11.76 12.25 0.88
CA VAL A 117 12.37 12.12 -0.44
C VAL A 117 13.84 12.57 -0.36
N GLN A 118 14.75 11.76 -0.90
CA GLN A 118 16.17 12.04 -0.89
C GLN A 118 16.67 12.41 -2.28
N TYR A 119 17.56 13.39 -2.38
CA TYR A 119 18.25 13.72 -3.60
C TYR A 119 19.74 13.44 -3.49
N TYR A 120 20.24 12.55 -4.33
CA TYR A 120 21.66 12.17 -4.39
C TYR A 120 22.37 13.01 -5.46
N SER A 121 23.03 14.09 -5.05
CA SER A 121 23.64 15.08 -5.96
C SER A 121 24.72 14.50 -6.88
N LEU A 122 25.53 13.58 -6.40
CA LEU A 122 26.55 12.91 -7.21
C LEU A 122 25.98 12.06 -8.35
N MET A 123 24.84 11.43 -8.10
CA MET A 123 24.14 10.61 -9.10
C MET A 123 23.12 11.41 -9.91
N LYS A 124 22.78 12.62 -9.45
CA LYS A 124 21.66 13.42 -9.97
C LYS A 124 20.37 12.58 -9.98
N ARG A 125 20.03 11.98 -8.85
CA ARG A 125 18.85 11.12 -8.71
C ARG A 125 18.06 11.48 -7.47
N GLU A 126 16.74 11.57 -7.65
CA GLU A 126 15.78 11.61 -6.56
C GLU A 126 15.37 10.17 -6.21
N ALA A 127 15.30 9.85 -4.93
CA ALA A 127 14.92 8.52 -4.46
C ALA A 127 13.65 8.58 -3.61
N TRP A 128 12.69 7.73 -3.94
CA TRP A 128 11.49 7.43 -3.17
C TRP A 128 11.65 6.07 -2.51
N SER A 129 11.52 6.03 -1.19
CA SER A 129 11.74 4.83 -0.41
C SER A 129 10.47 4.36 0.27
N TYR A 130 10.31 3.04 0.38
CA TYR A 130 9.17 2.35 0.98
C TYR A 130 9.65 1.18 1.81
N ARG A 131 9.09 1.02 3.00
CA ARG A 131 9.35 -0.17 3.83
C ARG A 131 8.54 -1.34 3.30
N MET A 132 9.15 -2.52 3.20
CA MET A 132 8.49 -3.73 2.72
C MET A 132 9.03 -4.98 3.42
N TYR A 133 8.38 -6.11 3.21
CA TYR A 133 8.93 -7.42 3.52
C TYR A 133 9.39 -8.13 2.25
N VAL A 134 10.58 -8.73 2.31
CA VAL A 134 11.10 -9.70 1.33
C VAL A 134 10.79 -11.09 1.87
N ALA A 135 10.43 -12.02 0.97
CA ALA A 135 10.02 -13.37 1.33
C ALA A 135 8.93 -13.44 2.42
N GLY A 136 8.13 -12.37 2.55
CA GLY A 136 7.00 -12.27 3.45
C GLY A 136 7.30 -11.97 4.92
N TYR A 137 8.56 -11.95 5.35
CA TYR A 137 8.91 -11.74 6.76
C TYR A 137 10.17 -10.89 7.02
N GLN A 138 11.07 -10.74 6.04
CA GLN A 138 12.33 -10.04 6.25
C GLN A 138 12.20 -8.55 5.94
N PRO A 139 12.39 -7.65 6.92
CA PRO A 139 12.32 -6.21 6.69
C PRO A 139 13.32 -5.75 5.64
N ALA A 140 12.85 -4.91 4.74
CA ALA A 140 13.65 -4.36 3.64
C ALA A 140 13.11 -2.96 3.26
N HIS A 141 13.91 -2.24 2.49
CA HIS A 141 13.51 -1.00 1.83
C HIS A 141 13.55 -1.20 0.32
N PHE A 142 12.45 -0.90 -0.33
CA PHE A 142 12.37 -0.69 -1.76
C PHE A 142 12.63 0.78 -2.05
N SER A 143 13.53 1.08 -2.99
CA SER A 143 13.80 2.45 -3.46
C SER A 143 13.67 2.53 -4.97
N ALA A 144 12.91 3.52 -5.43
CA ALA A 144 12.79 3.91 -6.82
C ALA A 144 13.61 5.18 -7.04
N TYR A 145 14.56 5.16 -7.99
CA TYR A 145 15.43 6.27 -8.33
C TYR A 145 14.97 6.91 -9.62
N PHE A 146 14.83 8.24 -9.62
CA PHE A 146 14.37 9.01 -10.77
C PHE A 146 15.45 9.99 -11.22
N ASP A 147 15.54 10.18 -12.53
CA ASP A 147 16.34 11.24 -13.11
C ASP A 147 15.68 12.63 -12.94
N ASP A 148 16.35 13.68 -13.42
CA ASP A 148 15.87 15.06 -13.32
C ASP A 148 14.57 15.30 -14.12
N ALA A 149 14.24 14.45 -15.09
CA ALA A 149 12.98 14.47 -15.83
C ALA A 149 11.84 13.73 -15.11
N GLY A 150 12.13 13.08 -13.98
CA GLY A 150 11.19 12.28 -13.23
C GLY A 150 10.92 10.91 -13.82
N VAL A 151 11.81 10.44 -14.71
CA VAL A 151 11.74 9.09 -15.28
C VAL A 151 12.50 8.12 -14.37
N LEU A 152 11.94 6.93 -14.16
CA LEU A 152 12.55 5.88 -13.35
C LEU A 152 13.86 5.42 -13.98
N ASP A 153 14.97 5.61 -13.27
CA ASP A 153 16.30 5.16 -13.67
C ASP A 153 16.52 3.69 -13.28
N ARG A 154 16.20 3.36 -12.03
CA ARG A 154 16.35 2.00 -11.48
C ARG A 154 15.53 1.81 -10.22
N THR A 155 15.40 0.55 -9.83
CA THR A 155 14.87 0.15 -8.52
C THR A 155 15.94 -0.60 -7.73
N MET A 156 15.82 -0.57 -6.39
CA MET A 156 16.70 -1.31 -5.49
C MET A 156 15.90 -1.83 -4.30
N ILE A 157 16.16 -3.06 -3.89
CA ILE A 157 15.66 -3.63 -2.64
C ILE A 157 16.86 -3.87 -1.74
N ILE A 158 16.85 -3.27 -0.55
CA ILE A 158 17.92 -3.42 0.45
C ILE A 158 17.31 -4.06 1.67
N VAL A 159 17.79 -5.26 2.01
CA VAL A 159 17.36 -5.97 3.21
C VAL A 159 17.94 -5.31 4.45
N ASP A 160 17.12 -5.07 5.48
CA ASP A 160 17.59 -4.53 6.75
C ASP A 160 18.28 -5.63 7.57
N SER A 161 19.61 -5.65 7.51
CA SER A 161 20.45 -6.64 8.22
C SER A 161 20.52 -6.39 9.74
N ARG A 162 20.02 -5.26 10.26
CA ARG A 162 20.11 -4.90 11.69
C ARG A 162 19.13 -5.67 12.60
N GLY A 163 18.21 -6.43 12.03
CA GLY A 163 17.26 -7.25 12.81
C GLY A 163 17.85 -8.57 13.35
N GLY A 164 18.99 -9.05 12.83
CA GLY A 164 19.58 -10.36 13.15
C GLY A 164 20.60 -10.38 14.29
N ASP A 165 21.14 -9.25 14.74
CA ASP A 165 22.32 -9.23 15.60
C ASP A 165 22.04 -9.02 17.09
N ARG A 166 20.79 -8.92 17.53
CA ARG A 166 20.45 -8.79 18.96
C ARG A 166 20.46 -10.12 19.74
N SER A 167 20.62 -11.25 19.08
CA SER A 167 20.62 -12.59 19.74
C SER A 167 22.04 -13.14 20.00
N ARG A 168 23.12 -12.46 19.60
CA ARG A 168 24.50 -12.92 19.82
C ARG A 168 25.29 -12.18 20.90
N ALA A 169 24.67 -11.25 21.63
CA ALA A 169 25.29 -10.57 22.75
C ALA A 169 24.70 -11.09 24.06
N LYS A 170 25.04 -12.31 24.45
CA LYS A 170 25.01 -12.84 25.83
C LYS A 170 26.16 -13.78 26.03
#